data_a44ba0604e7bc1607d110ce2379a685b
#
_entry.id   a44ba0604e7bc1607d110ce2379a685b
#
_cell.length_a   1.000
_cell.length_b   1.000
_cell.length_c   1.000
_cell.angle_alpha   90.00
_cell.angle_beta   90.00
_cell.angle_gamma   90.00
#
_symmetry.space_group_name_H-M   'P 1'
#
loop_
_entity.id
_entity.type
_entity.pdbx_description
1 polymer ?
#
loop_
_entity_poly.entity_id
_entity_poly.type
_entity_poly.pdbx_seq_one_letter_code
_entity_poly.pdbx_strand_id
1 'polypeptide(L)'
;MKKNNFYITTPIYYPSGQPHMGHAYSSIIADVFARFKRNDNFKVFFLTGTDEHGLKIQKSAEKAGLKPLDYCNEISKIFKDLTKKLNLSNDDFIRTTEKRHYKSVNYLWDKLIKSGDIYLSKYKGWYSVSDEAYYNEEEIVEKNGKKISTFSGSPVEWVEEDSFFFKLSAWQDKLLDFYEKNKKFILPSSRRNEVIQFVKSGLKDLSVSRTSLSWGIKVPNKNEHVIYVWLDALTNYLSALNYPNIEEDLYKDFWPASLHVIGKDILRFHAVYWPAFLLAAKIDPPIRVFGHGWILSGDEKMSKSKGNILNPLEIINNYGIDELRYYLMKEVSHGSDGSISLKSLENCINSDLANNYGNLCQRVFSFIKNNCKNKVKKTKNLSNADIDLINKTNNLTKNLRSEMDNQNLNNYLKSVINISFLTNKYINDEEPWKLKKDNVEKMNNILHLSLEQIAKISILLNPVIPLASKKVLDSLNIKEDSRNLSFLDGNAVIPSEANISNLDILFRKIN
;
A
#
# COMPACT_ATOMS: atom_id res chain seq x y z
N MET A 1 -17.99 6.59 21.08
CA MET A 1 -17.38 7.05 19.83
C MET A 1 -16.51 5.92 19.31
N LYS A 2 -16.66 5.47 18.05
CA LYS A 2 -15.67 4.56 17.44
C LYS A 2 -14.33 5.29 17.45
N LYS A 3 -13.31 4.71 18.08
CA LYS A 3 -11.94 5.24 18.01
C LYS A 3 -11.56 5.36 16.52
N ASN A 4 -10.98 6.50 16.12
CA ASN A 4 -10.45 6.70 14.75
C ASN A 4 -9.13 5.91 14.61
N ASN A 5 -9.23 4.58 14.67
CA ASN A 5 -8.08 3.68 14.54
C ASN A 5 -8.06 3.06 13.15
N PHE A 6 -6.87 2.91 12.57
CA PHE A 6 -6.69 2.38 11.23
C PHE A 6 -5.49 1.44 11.20
N TYR A 7 -5.75 0.15 11.02
CA TYR A 7 -4.73 -0.86 10.82
C TYR A 7 -4.61 -1.22 9.35
N ILE A 8 -3.46 -0.96 8.77
CA ILE A 8 -3.16 -1.25 7.36
C ILE A 8 -1.94 -2.14 7.25
N THR A 9 -1.96 -3.05 6.28
CA THR A 9 -0.86 -3.98 6.04
C THR A 9 -0.50 -4.09 4.56
N THR A 10 0.77 -4.37 4.27
CA THR A 10 1.19 -5.00 3.03
C THR A 10 1.08 -6.52 3.17
N PRO A 11 1.25 -7.31 2.07
CA PRO A 11 1.66 -8.70 2.25
C PRO A 11 3.05 -8.73 2.91
N ILE A 12 3.35 -9.79 3.63
CA ILE A 12 4.73 -10.07 4.00
C ILE A 12 5.45 -10.70 2.80
N TYR A 13 6.69 -10.28 2.56
CA TYR A 13 7.40 -10.59 1.33
C TYR A 13 8.26 -11.85 1.46
N TYR A 14 8.23 -12.72 0.46
CA TYR A 14 9.13 -13.86 0.37
C TYR A 14 10.57 -13.40 0.16
N PRO A 15 11.49 -13.61 1.11
CA PRO A 15 12.90 -13.22 0.98
C PRO A 15 13.69 -14.26 0.15
N SER A 16 13.18 -14.66 -1.02
CA SER A 16 13.81 -15.60 -1.93
C SER A 16 14.71 -14.94 -2.99
N GLY A 17 14.90 -13.63 -2.90
CA GLY A 17 15.74 -12.86 -3.81
C GLY A 17 15.66 -11.36 -3.53
N GLN A 18 16.32 -10.56 -4.37
CA GLN A 18 16.33 -9.11 -4.25
C GLN A 18 14.91 -8.50 -4.44
N PRO A 19 14.57 -7.42 -3.70
CA PRO A 19 13.35 -6.70 -3.91
C PRO A 19 13.22 -6.16 -5.34
N HIS A 20 11.99 -6.07 -5.84
CA HIS A 20 11.67 -5.56 -7.17
C HIS A 20 10.53 -4.52 -7.11
N MET A 21 10.20 -3.94 -8.27
CA MET A 21 9.19 -2.87 -8.37
C MET A 21 7.83 -3.25 -7.79
N GLY A 22 7.41 -4.52 -7.90
CA GLY A 22 6.15 -4.99 -7.31
C GLY A 22 6.12 -4.85 -5.78
N HIS A 23 7.23 -5.14 -5.09
CA HIS A 23 7.35 -4.91 -3.65
C HIS A 23 7.27 -3.41 -3.31
N ALA A 24 7.98 -2.56 -4.07
CA ALA A 24 7.94 -1.12 -3.90
C ALA A 24 6.51 -0.58 -4.09
N TYR A 25 5.81 -1.04 -5.11
CA TYR A 25 4.44 -0.61 -5.43
C TYR A 25 3.45 -0.93 -4.32
N SER A 26 3.38 -2.20 -3.88
CA SER A 26 2.51 -2.60 -2.76
C SER A 26 2.80 -1.80 -1.49
N SER A 27 4.09 -1.62 -1.19
CA SER A 27 4.53 -0.88 0.01
C SER A 27 4.15 0.59 -0.05
N ILE A 28 4.35 1.25 -1.20
CA ILE A 28 4.01 2.66 -1.38
C ILE A 28 2.50 2.88 -1.34
N ILE A 29 1.69 2.00 -1.95
CA ILE A 29 0.22 2.10 -1.84
C ILE A 29 -0.21 2.08 -0.36
N ALA A 30 0.28 1.12 0.41
CA ALA A 30 -0.09 1.01 1.83
C ALA A 30 0.39 2.24 2.62
N ASP A 31 1.61 2.72 2.37
CA ASP A 31 2.16 3.90 3.03
C ASP A 31 1.36 5.18 2.71
N VAL A 32 0.90 5.34 1.47
CA VAL A 32 0.08 6.49 1.07
C VAL A 32 -1.24 6.50 1.85
N PHE A 33 -1.92 5.37 2.00
CA PHE A 33 -3.14 5.30 2.81
C PHE A 33 -2.86 5.49 4.30
N ALA A 34 -1.74 4.94 4.82
CA ALA A 34 -1.33 5.14 6.21
C ALA A 34 -1.08 6.63 6.52
N ARG A 35 -0.29 7.31 5.68
CA ARG A 35 0.00 8.75 5.83
C ARG A 35 -1.26 9.61 5.67
N PHE A 36 -2.12 9.29 4.71
CA PHE A 36 -3.38 10.01 4.55
C PHE A 36 -4.24 9.91 5.80
N LYS A 37 -4.39 8.73 6.39
CA LYS A 37 -5.15 8.52 7.62
C LYS A 37 -4.54 9.23 8.82
N ARG A 38 -3.20 9.29 8.93
CA ARG A 38 -2.52 10.10 9.95
C ARG A 38 -2.80 11.59 9.75
N ASN A 39 -2.75 12.09 8.52
CA ASN A 39 -3.13 13.47 8.21
C ASN A 39 -4.61 13.78 8.51
N ASP A 40 -5.48 12.76 8.49
CA ASP A 40 -6.90 12.85 8.87
C ASP A 40 -7.15 12.52 10.36
N ASN A 41 -6.10 12.63 11.19
CA ASN A 41 -6.11 12.45 12.65
C ASN A 41 -6.55 11.06 13.13
N PHE A 42 -6.33 10.01 12.32
CA PHE A 42 -6.47 8.63 12.78
C PHE A 42 -5.22 8.16 13.53
N LYS A 43 -5.42 7.32 14.56
CA LYS A 43 -4.36 6.49 15.11
C LYS A 43 -4.10 5.35 14.12
N VAL A 44 -2.92 5.30 13.53
CA VAL A 44 -2.60 4.33 12.48
C VAL A 44 -1.56 3.34 12.97
N PHE A 45 -1.75 2.06 12.63
CA PHE A 45 -0.74 1.02 12.73
C PHE A 45 -0.51 0.45 11.32
N PHE A 46 0.71 0.61 10.81
CA PHE A 46 1.11 0.15 9.48
C PHE A 46 2.12 -0.99 9.60
N LEU A 47 1.73 -2.19 9.15
CA LEU A 47 2.52 -3.41 9.20
C LEU A 47 3.05 -3.78 7.81
N THR A 48 4.31 -4.17 7.76
CA THR A 48 4.95 -4.92 6.66
C THR A 48 5.87 -5.98 7.25
N GLY A 49 6.51 -6.81 6.43
CA GLY A 49 7.42 -7.83 6.94
C GLY A 49 7.89 -8.83 5.89
N THR A 50 8.48 -9.94 6.38
CA THR A 50 8.98 -11.04 5.55
C THR A 50 8.37 -12.38 5.96
N ASP A 51 8.00 -13.17 4.93
CA ASP A 51 7.56 -14.55 5.05
C ASP A 51 8.77 -15.48 4.82
N GLU A 52 9.27 -16.05 5.90
CA GLU A 52 10.58 -16.70 5.95
C GLU A 52 10.51 -18.23 5.99
N HIS A 53 9.31 -18.81 5.94
CA HIS A 53 9.12 -20.25 5.95
C HIS A 53 8.81 -20.81 4.55
N GLY A 54 8.77 -22.15 4.43
CA GLY A 54 8.39 -22.84 3.21
C GLY A 54 9.54 -23.44 2.41
N LEU A 55 9.19 -24.27 1.45
CA LEU A 55 10.14 -25.06 0.65
C LEU A 55 11.03 -24.17 -0.25
N LYS A 56 10.47 -23.07 -0.74
CA LYS A 56 11.20 -22.12 -1.59
C LYS A 56 12.35 -21.45 -0.84
N ILE A 57 12.14 -21.08 0.42
CA ILE A 57 13.18 -20.51 1.29
C ILE A 57 14.22 -21.57 1.62
N GLN A 58 13.78 -22.78 2.00
CA GLN A 58 14.71 -23.89 2.27
C GLN A 58 15.64 -24.15 1.07
N LYS A 59 15.07 -24.29 -0.14
CA LYS A 59 15.86 -24.49 -1.38
C LYS A 59 16.79 -23.30 -1.70
N SER A 60 16.36 -22.07 -1.41
CA SER A 60 17.20 -20.88 -1.62
C SER A 60 18.39 -20.83 -0.66
N ALA A 61 18.17 -21.19 0.60
CA ALA A 61 19.23 -21.30 1.61
C ALA A 61 20.24 -22.41 1.27
N GLU A 62 19.75 -23.59 0.89
CA GLU A 62 20.58 -24.71 0.43
C GLU A 62 21.47 -24.30 -0.76
N LYS A 63 20.89 -23.62 -1.75
CA LYS A 63 21.63 -23.09 -2.90
C LYS A 63 22.69 -22.06 -2.52
N ALA A 64 22.46 -21.29 -1.47
CA ALA A 64 23.40 -20.31 -0.92
C ALA A 64 24.44 -20.95 0.03
N GLY A 65 24.34 -22.24 0.37
CA GLY A 65 25.20 -22.92 1.33
C GLY A 65 25.00 -22.47 2.77
N LEU A 66 23.80 -21.92 3.10
CA LEU A 66 23.47 -21.37 4.41
C LEU A 66 22.37 -22.20 5.09
N LYS A 67 22.31 -22.11 6.43
CA LYS A 67 21.12 -22.56 7.16
C LYS A 67 19.93 -21.63 6.85
N PRO A 68 18.69 -22.14 6.79
CA PRO A 68 17.53 -21.31 6.45
C PRO A 68 17.39 -20.04 7.28
N LEU A 69 17.60 -20.09 8.60
CA LEU A 69 17.51 -18.93 9.47
C LEU A 69 18.59 -17.87 9.17
N ASP A 70 19.82 -18.30 8.91
CA ASP A 70 20.93 -17.39 8.59
C ASP A 70 20.67 -16.69 7.24
N TYR A 71 20.22 -17.46 6.25
CA TYR A 71 19.77 -16.92 4.96
C TYR A 71 18.65 -15.87 5.14
N CYS A 72 17.62 -16.18 5.93
CA CYS A 72 16.54 -15.25 6.22
C CYS A 72 17.03 -13.99 6.93
N ASN A 73 17.99 -14.10 7.86
CA ASN A 73 18.57 -12.96 8.56
C ASN A 73 19.28 -11.97 7.60
N GLU A 74 19.97 -12.49 6.58
CA GLU A 74 20.63 -11.65 5.58
C GLU A 74 19.63 -10.99 4.65
N ILE A 75 18.70 -11.76 4.08
CA ILE A 75 17.77 -11.24 3.07
C ILE A 75 16.68 -10.34 3.68
N SER A 76 16.15 -10.67 4.86
CA SER A 76 15.13 -9.81 5.50
C SER A 76 15.69 -8.42 5.84
N LYS A 77 17.00 -8.31 6.12
CA LYS A 77 17.67 -7.02 6.30
C LYS A 77 17.57 -6.16 5.05
N ILE A 78 17.72 -6.76 3.84
CA ILE A 78 17.61 -6.03 2.57
C ILE A 78 16.19 -5.48 2.40
N PHE A 79 15.15 -6.27 2.74
CA PHE A 79 13.76 -5.81 2.72
C PHE A 79 13.49 -4.71 3.75
N LYS A 80 14.06 -4.84 4.94
CA LYS A 80 13.96 -3.80 5.98
C LYS A 80 14.68 -2.50 5.56
N ASP A 81 15.80 -2.59 4.86
CA ASP A 81 16.46 -1.40 4.31
C ASP A 81 15.70 -0.80 3.14
N LEU A 82 14.99 -1.61 2.36
CA LEU A 82 14.09 -1.11 1.32
C LEU A 82 12.98 -0.22 1.91
N THR A 83 12.39 -0.56 3.08
CA THR A 83 11.36 0.29 3.69
C THR A 83 11.88 1.70 3.96
N LYS A 84 13.14 1.82 4.40
CA LYS A 84 13.79 3.13 4.63
C LYS A 84 14.02 3.89 3.31
N LYS A 85 14.55 3.20 2.29
CA LYS A 85 14.83 3.80 0.98
C LYS A 85 13.56 4.25 0.26
N LEU A 86 12.44 3.55 0.47
CA LEU A 86 11.11 3.93 -0.01
C LEU A 86 10.45 5.01 0.85
N ASN A 87 11.10 5.44 1.94
CA ASN A 87 10.55 6.37 2.94
C ASN A 87 9.18 5.93 3.45
N LEU A 88 9.06 4.64 3.81
CA LEU A 88 7.82 4.11 4.40
C LEU A 88 7.68 4.53 5.85
N SER A 89 6.45 4.70 6.29
CA SER A 89 6.08 5.07 7.65
C SER A 89 5.52 3.89 8.46
N ASN A 90 5.98 2.67 8.16
CA ASN A 90 5.55 1.47 8.87
C ASN A 90 5.97 1.49 10.34
N ASP A 91 5.04 1.06 11.19
CA ASP A 91 5.22 1.02 12.65
C ASP A 91 5.89 -0.29 13.09
N ASP A 92 5.68 -1.37 12.34
CA ASP A 92 6.30 -2.66 12.63
C ASP A 92 6.79 -3.35 11.33
N PHE A 93 7.80 -4.19 11.49
CA PHE A 93 8.33 -5.07 10.46
C PHE A 93 8.42 -6.48 11.02
N ILE A 94 7.37 -7.29 10.78
CA ILE A 94 7.26 -8.63 11.33
C ILE A 94 8.04 -9.64 10.49
N ARG A 95 8.64 -10.63 11.16
CA ARG A 95 9.27 -11.79 10.55
C ARG A 95 8.56 -13.06 11.04
N THR A 96 8.23 -13.99 10.14
CA THR A 96 7.57 -15.23 10.56
C THR A 96 8.46 -16.12 11.44
N THR A 97 9.77 -15.87 11.48
CA THR A 97 10.74 -16.51 12.38
C THR A 97 10.78 -15.94 13.81
N GLU A 98 9.98 -14.91 14.13
CA GLU A 98 9.92 -14.32 15.46
C GLU A 98 9.10 -15.17 16.44
N LYS A 99 9.54 -15.23 17.70
CA LYS A 99 8.86 -16.01 18.76
C LYS A 99 7.39 -15.60 18.95
N ARG A 100 7.06 -14.30 18.80
CA ARG A 100 5.68 -13.82 18.90
C ARG A 100 4.80 -14.42 17.78
N HIS A 101 5.37 -14.63 16.60
CA HIS A 101 4.65 -15.23 15.49
C HIS A 101 4.39 -16.73 15.73
N TYR A 102 5.39 -17.50 16.16
CA TYR A 102 5.22 -18.91 16.54
C TYR A 102 4.11 -19.07 17.59
N LYS A 103 4.08 -18.20 18.59
CA LYS A 103 3.03 -18.22 19.63
C LYS A 103 1.63 -18.05 19.03
N SER A 104 1.47 -17.09 18.13
CA SER A 104 0.19 -16.79 17.49
C SER A 104 -0.28 -17.92 16.58
N VAL A 105 0.63 -18.46 15.75
CA VAL A 105 0.32 -19.57 14.83
C VAL A 105 -0.09 -20.81 15.58
N ASN A 106 0.65 -21.21 16.61
CA ASN A 106 0.33 -22.38 17.42
C ASN A 106 -1.04 -22.22 18.11
N TYR A 107 -1.33 -21.03 18.63
CA TYR A 107 -2.61 -20.77 19.28
C TYR A 107 -3.79 -20.81 18.28
N LEU A 108 -3.62 -20.23 17.07
CA LEU A 108 -4.63 -20.31 16.02
C LEU A 108 -4.85 -21.74 15.58
N TRP A 109 -3.78 -22.51 15.37
CA TRP A 109 -3.84 -23.95 15.07
C TRP A 109 -4.66 -24.71 16.09
N ASP A 110 -4.35 -24.54 17.38
CA ASP A 110 -5.08 -25.21 18.47
C ASP A 110 -6.57 -24.86 18.49
N LYS A 111 -6.91 -23.60 18.18
CA LYS A 111 -8.32 -23.19 18.03
C LYS A 111 -9.01 -23.92 16.89
N LEU A 112 -8.36 -24.03 15.73
CA LEU A 112 -8.93 -24.71 14.56
C LEU A 112 -9.03 -26.24 14.75
N ILE A 113 -8.13 -26.86 15.48
CA ILE A 113 -8.25 -28.27 15.90
C ILE A 113 -9.45 -28.44 16.86
N LYS A 114 -9.56 -27.58 17.88
CA LYS A 114 -10.65 -27.64 18.88
C LYS A 114 -12.02 -27.35 18.29
N SER A 115 -12.12 -26.53 17.25
CA SER A 115 -13.39 -26.32 16.52
C SER A 115 -13.78 -27.48 15.62
N GLY A 116 -12.87 -28.44 15.39
CA GLY A 116 -13.08 -29.59 14.51
C GLY A 116 -12.98 -29.24 13.02
N ASP A 117 -12.44 -28.05 12.70
CA ASP A 117 -12.24 -27.60 11.32
C ASP A 117 -10.94 -28.14 10.71
N ILE A 118 -10.00 -28.68 11.51
CA ILE A 118 -8.80 -29.36 11.03
C ILE A 118 -8.85 -30.85 11.37
N TYR A 119 -8.53 -31.72 10.40
CA TYR A 119 -8.47 -33.16 10.52
C TYR A 119 -7.28 -33.75 9.75
N LEU A 120 -6.80 -34.94 10.17
CA LEU A 120 -5.72 -35.67 9.49
C LEU A 120 -6.26 -36.52 8.34
N SER A 121 -5.62 -36.47 7.18
CA SER A 121 -5.91 -37.28 5.99
C SER A 121 -4.68 -37.45 5.11
N LYS A 122 -4.85 -38.00 3.89
CA LYS A 122 -3.78 -38.12 2.89
C LYS A 122 -4.03 -37.15 1.77
N TYR A 123 -3.01 -36.33 1.49
CA TYR A 123 -3.01 -35.47 0.30
C TYR A 123 -2.49 -36.25 -0.91
N LYS A 124 -3.22 -36.12 -2.04
CA LYS A 124 -2.79 -36.59 -3.35
C LYS A 124 -3.16 -35.53 -4.37
N GLY A 125 -2.17 -34.94 -5.04
CA GLY A 125 -2.45 -33.90 -6.01
C GLY A 125 -1.22 -33.13 -6.49
N TRP A 126 -1.48 -32.12 -7.31
CA TRP A 126 -0.45 -31.28 -7.90
C TRP A 126 -0.05 -30.13 -6.99
N TYR A 127 1.23 -29.89 -6.87
CA TYR A 127 1.80 -28.81 -6.05
C TYR A 127 2.84 -28.02 -6.84
N SER A 128 2.78 -26.70 -6.77
CA SER A 128 3.82 -25.82 -7.29
C SER A 128 4.70 -25.28 -6.16
N VAL A 129 5.99 -25.58 -6.23
CA VAL A 129 6.99 -25.07 -5.28
C VAL A 129 7.17 -23.55 -5.42
N SER A 130 7.05 -23.02 -6.64
CA SER A 130 7.23 -21.58 -6.89
C SER A 130 6.08 -20.74 -6.38
N ASP A 131 4.86 -21.29 -6.43
CA ASP A 131 3.64 -20.61 -5.98
C ASP A 131 3.32 -20.93 -4.52
N GLU A 132 3.98 -21.95 -3.95
CA GLU A 132 3.66 -22.55 -2.66
C GLU A 132 2.15 -22.88 -2.57
N ALA A 133 1.60 -23.46 -3.64
CA ALA A 133 0.17 -23.69 -3.81
C ALA A 133 -0.17 -25.06 -4.38
N TYR A 134 -1.33 -25.56 -3.96
CA TYR A 134 -1.94 -26.79 -4.49
C TYR A 134 -2.89 -26.44 -5.64
N TYR A 135 -2.92 -27.35 -6.65
CA TYR A 135 -3.73 -27.21 -7.85
C TYR A 135 -4.56 -28.45 -8.11
N ASN A 136 -5.78 -28.26 -8.60
CA ASN A 136 -6.62 -29.34 -9.11
C ASN A 136 -6.23 -29.70 -10.55
N GLU A 137 -6.62 -30.87 -11.04
CA GLU A 137 -6.38 -31.31 -12.43
C GLU A 137 -6.85 -30.25 -13.47
N GLU A 138 -7.98 -29.61 -13.23
CA GLU A 138 -8.58 -28.58 -14.11
C GLU A 138 -7.77 -27.29 -14.16
N GLU A 139 -6.90 -27.07 -13.17
CA GLU A 139 -6.02 -25.89 -13.07
C GLU A 139 -4.63 -26.15 -13.67
N ILE A 140 -4.45 -27.30 -14.37
CA ILE A 140 -3.17 -27.74 -14.91
C ILE A 140 -3.27 -27.95 -16.41
N VAL A 141 -2.23 -27.51 -17.12
CA VAL A 141 -2.05 -27.76 -18.54
C VAL A 141 -0.64 -28.28 -18.80
N GLU A 142 -0.50 -29.06 -19.88
CA GLU A 142 0.80 -29.50 -20.35
C GLU A 142 1.34 -28.54 -21.40
N LYS A 143 2.56 -28.05 -21.18
CA LYS A 143 3.27 -27.17 -22.13
C LYS A 143 4.73 -27.60 -22.22
N ASN A 144 5.19 -27.89 -23.45
CA ASN A 144 6.56 -28.33 -23.71
C ASN A 144 6.97 -29.57 -22.87
N GLY A 145 6.08 -30.56 -22.70
CA GLY A 145 6.32 -31.78 -21.95
C GLY A 145 6.39 -31.59 -20.42
N LYS A 146 5.95 -30.43 -19.92
CA LYS A 146 5.88 -30.14 -18.47
C LYS A 146 4.46 -29.75 -18.09
N LYS A 147 4.00 -30.26 -16.94
CA LYS A 147 2.76 -29.81 -16.33
C LYS A 147 2.98 -28.50 -15.62
N ILE A 148 2.13 -27.52 -15.90
CA ILE A 148 2.19 -26.18 -15.35
C ILE A 148 0.81 -25.72 -14.88
N SER A 149 0.77 -24.84 -13.88
CA SER A 149 -0.45 -24.17 -13.44
C SER A 149 -0.97 -23.23 -14.52
N THR A 150 -2.28 -23.25 -14.79
CA THR A 150 -2.96 -22.30 -15.69
C THR A 150 -2.94 -20.89 -15.13
N PHE A 151 -2.86 -20.76 -13.81
CA PHE A 151 -2.91 -19.48 -13.11
C PHE A 151 -1.59 -18.70 -13.18
N SER A 152 -0.47 -19.37 -12.86
CA SER A 152 0.85 -18.72 -12.75
C SER A 152 1.80 -19.08 -13.90
N GLY A 153 1.53 -20.18 -14.61
CA GLY A 153 2.46 -20.77 -15.56
C GLY A 153 3.64 -21.51 -14.87
N SER A 154 3.60 -21.69 -13.56
CA SER A 154 4.64 -22.34 -12.79
C SER A 154 4.58 -23.86 -12.92
N PRO A 155 5.73 -24.55 -12.93
CA PRO A 155 5.78 -26.02 -12.91
C PRO A 155 5.08 -26.59 -11.70
N VAL A 156 4.38 -27.72 -11.88
CA VAL A 156 3.74 -28.49 -10.81
C VAL A 156 4.29 -29.90 -10.77
N GLU A 157 4.38 -30.46 -9.58
CA GLU A 157 4.79 -31.87 -9.33
C GLU A 157 3.71 -32.60 -8.56
N TRP A 158 3.58 -33.93 -8.80
CA TRP A 158 2.64 -34.75 -8.08
C TRP A 158 3.17 -35.06 -6.69
N VAL A 159 2.35 -34.82 -5.66
CA VAL A 159 2.72 -35.05 -4.25
C VAL A 159 1.69 -35.97 -3.62
N GLU A 160 2.17 -36.93 -2.84
CA GLU A 160 1.37 -37.83 -2.01
C GLU A 160 2.00 -37.89 -0.62
N GLU A 161 1.28 -37.40 0.39
CA GLU A 161 1.77 -37.35 1.77
C GLU A 161 0.63 -37.32 2.80
N ASP A 162 0.90 -37.72 4.04
CA ASP A 162 -0.02 -37.46 5.15
C ASP A 162 -0.07 -35.96 5.43
N SER A 163 -1.27 -35.41 5.58
CA SER A 163 -1.49 -34.00 5.78
C SER A 163 -2.69 -33.71 6.66
N PHE A 164 -2.61 -32.66 7.45
CA PHE A 164 -3.79 -32.07 8.07
C PHE A 164 -4.54 -31.23 7.05
N PHE A 165 -5.88 -31.34 7.05
CA PHE A 165 -6.77 -30.60 6.17
C PHE A 165 -7.66 -29.66 6.96
N PHE A 166 -7.81 -28.44 6.48
CA PHE A 166 -8.85 -27.52 6.92
C PHE A 166 -10.11 -27.76 6.08
N LYS A 167 -11.27 -27.92 6.73
CA LYS A 167 -12.58 -28.18 6.10
C LYS A 167 -13.11 -26.96 5.34
N LEU A 168 -12.34 -26.45 4.37
CA LEU A 168 -12.69 -25.26 3.62
C LEU A 168 -14.01 -25.39 2.86
N SER A 169 -14.35 -26.60 2.38
CA SER A 169 -15.62 -26.89 1.72
C SER A 169 -16.83 -26.57 2.59
N ALA A 170 -16.73 -26.79 3.90
CA ALA A 170 -17.79 -26.50 4.87
C ALA A 170 -18.00 -24.99 5.11
N TRP A 171 -17.10 -24.15 4.63
CA TRP A 171 -17.14 -22.69 4.77
C TRP A 171 -17.66 -21.98 3.52
N GLN A 172 -17.92 -22.68 2.43
CA GLN A 172 -18.36 -22.10 1.16
C GLN A 172 -19.57 -21.17 1.30
N ASP A 173 -20.67 -21.68 1.81
CA ASP A 173 -21.92 -20.91 1.94
C ASP A 173 -21.79 -19.78 2.96
N LYS A 174 -21.04 -20.02 4.05
CA LYS A 174 -20.75 -19.00 5.06
C LYS A 174 -19.91 -17.84 4.49
N LEU A 175 -18.96 -18.13 3.61
CA LEU A 175 -18.17 -17.10 2.92
C LEU A 175 -19.03 -16.30 1.93
N LEU A 176 -19.91 -16.97 1.17
CA LEU A 176 -20.83 -16.28 0.25
C LEU A 176 -21.79 -15.35 1.00
N ASP A 177 -22.36 -15.82 2.13
CA ASP A 177 -23.17 -14.98 3.02
C ASP A 177 -22.37 -13.82 3.62
N PHE A 178 -21.14 -14.06 4.04
CA PHE A 178 -20.23 -13.01 4.53
C PHE A 178 -19.98 -11.95 3.47
N TYR A 179 -19.71 -12.32 2.20
CA TYR A 179 -19.48 -11.35 1.13
C TYR A 179 -20.75 -10.57 0.76
N GLU A 180 -21.92 -11.18 0.85
CA GLU A 180 -23.18 -10.47 0.59
C GLU A 180 -23.47 -9.43 1.67
N LYS A 181 -23.22 -9.75 2.94
CA LYS A 181 -23.36 -8.83 4.07
C LYS A 181 -22.30 -7.73 4.06
N ASN A 182 -21.11 -8.01 3.51
CA ASN A 182 -19.95 -7.12 3.51
C ASN A 182 -19.50 -6.76 2.09
N LYS A 183 -20.36 -6.04 1.34
CA LYS A 183 -20.16 -5.75 -0.09
C LYS A 183 -18.84 -5.03 -0.43
N LYS A 184 -18.24 -4.33 0.55
CA LYS A 184 -16.96 -3.64 0.42
C LYS A 184 -15.77 -4.39 1.02
N PHE A 185 -15.95 -5.66 1.40
CA PHE A 185 -14.85 -6.47 1.94
C PHE A 185 -13.73 -6.68 0.91
N ILE A 186 -14.08 -6.89 -0.36
CA ILE A 186 -13.11 -7.07 -1.45
C ILE A 186 -13.24 -5.91 -2.43
N LEU A 187 -12.15 -5.21 -2.69
CA LEU A 187 -12.04 -4.16 -3.71
C LEU A 187 -10.82 -4.40 -4.63
N PRO A 188 -10.90 -3.93 -5.88
CA PRO A 188 -12.05 -3.37 -6.57
C PRO A 188 -13.14 -4.42 -6.85
N SER A 189 -14.27 -3.98 -7.38
CA SER A 189 -15.44 -4.85 -7.65
C SER A 189 -15.13 -6.01 -8.62
N SER A 190 -14.22 -5.80 -9.58
CA SER A 190 -13.75 -6.86 -10.48
C SER A 190 -13.12 -8.03 -9.70
N ARG A 191 -12.31 -7.73 -8.70
CA ARG A 191 -11.68 -8.74 -7.83
C ARG A 191 -12.70 -9.45 -6.93
N ARG A 192 -13.69 -8.71 -6.44
CA ARG A 192 -14.80 -9.30 -5.71
C ARG A 192 -15.56 -10.33 -6.55
N ASN A 193 -15.87 -9.98 -7.79
CA ASN A 193 -16.58 -10.88 -8.70
C ASN A 193 -15.76 -12.15 -8.99
N GLU A 194 -14.44 -12.01 -9.22
CA GLU A 194 -13.51 -13.12 -9.41
C GLU A 194 -13.54 -14.10 -8.21
N VAL A 195 -13.43 -13.56 -6.99
CA VAL A 195 -13.46 -14.38 -5.75
C VAL A 195 -14.80 -15.06 -5.56
N ILE A 196 -15.92 -14.37 -5.79
CA ILE A 196 -17.26 -14.95 -5.67
C ILE A 196 -17.46 -16.09 -6.66
N GLN A 197 -17.01 -15.94 -7.92
CA GLN A 197 -17.09 -17.01 -8.91
C GLN A 197 -16.23 -18.21 -8.50
N PHE A 198 -15.01 -17.98 -8.02
CA PHE A 198 -14.15 -19.03 -7.49
C PHE A 198 -14.80 -19.79 -6.34
N VAL A 199 -15.41 -19.11 -5.37
CA VAL A 199 -16.08 -19.78 -4.25
C VAL A 199 -17.33 -20.55 -4.72
N LYS A 200 -18.09 -19.99 -5.67
CA LYS A 200 -19.28 -20.67 -6.24
C LYS A 200 -18.95 -21.90 -7.08
N SER A 201 -17.75 -22.00 -7.66
CA SER A 201 -17.33 -23.17 -8.43
C SER A 201 -17.09 -24.42 -7.58
N GLY A 202 -17.13 -24.30 -6.26
CA GLY A 202 -16.99 -25.38 -5.29
C GLY A 202 -15.64 -25.37 -4.59
N LEU A 203 -15.65 -25.15 -3.28
CA LEU A 203 -14.46 -25.21 -2.46
C LEU A 203 -14.14 -26.64 -2.07
N LYS A 204 -12.86 -27.01 -2.14
CA LYS A 204 -12.33 -28.28 -1.63
C LYS A 204 -11.58 -28.05 -0.33
N ASP A 205 -11.50 -29.07 0.52
CA ASP A 205 -10.73 -29.00 1.76
C ASP A 205 -9.25 -28.71 1.46
N LEU A 206 -8.66 -27.85 2.27
CA LEU A 206 -7.32 -27.33 2.06
C LEU A 206 -6.30 -28.09 2.92
N SER A 207 -5.27 -28.66 2.30
CA SER A 207 -4.12 -29.18 3.03
C SER A 207 -3.40 -28.05 3.77
N VAL A 208 -3.24 -28.18 5.08
CA VAL A 208 -2.65 -27.14 5.97
C VAL A 208 -1.41 -27.61 6.71
N SER A 209 -0.84 -28.76 6.33
CA SER A 209 0.46 -29.21 6.80
C SER A 209 1.23 -29.99 5.73
N ARG A 210 2.54 -30.14 5.92
CA ARG A 210 3.44 -30.84 5.04
C ARG A 210 4.39 -31.71 5.87
N THR A 211 4.67 -32.96 5.39
CA THR A 211 5.71 -33.82 5.92
C THR A 211 7.00 -33.76 5.11
N SER A 212 6.90 -33.38 3.83
CA SER A 212 8.02 -33.23 2.91
C SER A 212 8.88 -31.96 3.12
N LEU A 213 8.49 -31.13 4.10
CA LEU A 213 9.14 -29.84 4.43
C LEU A 213 9.70 -29.89 5.86
N SER A 214 10.94 -29.46 6.04
CA SER A 214 11.58 -29.40 7.37
C SER A 214 11.63 -27.99 7.96
N TRP A 215 11.62 -26.95 7.11
CA TRP A 215 11.75 -25.55 7.50
C TRP A 215 10.38 -24.86 7.60
N GLY A 216 9.98 -24.53 8.82
CA GLY A 216 8.69 -23.88 9.15
C GLY A 216 8.26 -24.21 10.58
N ILE A 217 7.07 -23.76 10.95
CA ILE A 217 6.50 -23.99 12.29
C ILE A 217 5.98 -25.41 12.39
N LYS A 218 6.47 -26.15 13.37
CA LYS A 218 6.04 -27.54 13.59
C LYS A 218 4.61 -27.60 14.13
N VAL A 219 3.85 -28.58 13.65
CA VAL A 219 2.51 -28.84 14.20
C VAL A 219 2.63 -29.28 15.67
N PRO A 220 1.89 -28.68 16.60
CA PRO A 220 1.92 -29.08 18.01
C PRO A 220 1.65 -30.58 18.20
N ASN A 221 2.53 -31.26 18.93
CA ASN A 221 2.50 -32.71 19.20
C ASN A 221 2.63 -33.63 17.96
N LYS A 222 3.01 -33.08 16.81
CA LYS A 222 3.20 -33.81 15.53
C LYS A 222 4.39 -33.25 14.79
N ASN A 223 5.61 -33.43 15.34
CA ASN A 223 6.86 -32.80 14.86
C ASN A 223 7.25 -33.21 13.44
N GLU A 224 6.72 -34.33 12.92
CA GLU A 224 6.86 -34.74 11.53
C GLU A 224 6.15 -33.82 10.53
N HIS A 225 5.13 -33.06 10.97
CA HIS A 225 4.42 -32.10 10.16
C HIS A 225 4.93 -30.66 10.40
N VAL A 226 4.99 -29.89 9.33
CA VAL A 226 5.18 -28.44 9.34
C VAL A 226 3.87 -27.78 8.93
N ILE A 227 3.45 -26.74 9.62
CA ILE A 227 2.25 -25.97 9.29
C ILE A 227 2.41 -25.37 7.89
N TYR A 228 1.35 -25.45 7.08
CA TYR A 228 1.32 -24.92 5.72
C TYR A 228 1.57 -23.41 5.69
N VAL A 229 2.42 -22.99 4.77
CA VAL A 229 2.95 -21.63 4.70
C VAL A 229 1.87 -20.55 4.70
N TRP A 230 0.70 -20.75 4.10
CA TRP A 230 -0.35 -19.73 4.09
C TRP A 230 -1.10 -19.59 5.41
N LEU A 231 -1.30 -20.65 6.18
CA LEU A 231 -1.86 -20.52 7.54
C LEU A 231 -0.84 -19.84 8.45
N ASP A 232 0.43 -20.19 8.30
CA ASP A 232 1.57 -19.55 8.95
C ASP A 232 1.62 -18.05 8.56
N ALA A 233 1.84 -17.76 7.28
CA ALA A 233 2.03 -16.41 6.77
C ALA A 233 0.87 -15.47 7.13
N LEU A 234 -0.39 -15.87 6.89
CA LEU A 234 -1.55 -15.00 7.14
C LEU A 234 -1.74 -14.65 8.62
N THR A 235 -1.26 -15.51 9.53
CA THR A 235 -1.31 -15.24 10.97
C THR A 235 -0.42 -14.07 11.40
N ASN A 236 0.51 -13.60 10.55
CA ASN A 236 1.36 -12.44 10.86
C ASN A 236 0.54 -11.20 11.25
N TYR A 237 -0.61 -11.01 10.61
CA TYR A 237 -1.51 -9.87 10.85
C TYR A 237 -2.06 -9.82 12.28
N LEU A 238 -2.23 -10.98 12.90
CA LEU A 238 -2.58 -11.11 14.31
C LEU A 238 -1.34 -11.03 15.21
N SER A 239 -0.25 -11.65 14.78
CA SER A 239 0.99 -11.73 15.56
C SER A 239 1.60 -10.37 15.84
N ALA A 240 1.52 -9.44 14.88
CA ALA A 240 1.97 -8.06 15.05
C ALA A 240 1.18 -7.29 16.12
N LEU A 241 -0.03 -7.74 16.45
CA LEU A 241 -0.88 -7.19 17.51
C LEU A 241 -0.80 -8.00 18.81
N ASN A 242 0.26 -8.80 19.00
CA ASN A 242 0.51 -9.64 20.18
C ASN A 242 -0.54 -10.73 20.44
N TYR A 243 -1.33 -11.14 19.43
CA TYR A 243 -2.23 -12.28 19.57
C TYR A 243 -1.47 -13.51 20.13
N PRO A 244 -2.03 -14.29 21.10
CA PRO A 244 -3.43 -14.30 21.52
C PRO A 244 -3.79 -13.37 22.68
N ASN A 245 -3.00 -12.37 23.01
CA ASN A 245 -3.26 -11.45 24.12
C ASN A 245 -4.31 -10.40 23.68
N ILE A 246 -5.56 -10.85 23.47
CA ILE A 246 -6.66 -10.00 22.96
C ILE A 246 -7.07 -8.86 23.89
N GLU A 247 -6.64 -8.92 25.17
CA GLU A 247 -6.92 -7.88 26.17
C GLU A 247 -5.95 -6.70 26.09
N GLU A 248 -4.83 -6.84 25.37
CA GLU A 248 -3.88 -5.75 25.17
C GLU A 248 -4.44 -4.64 24.27
N ASP A 249 -4.07 -3.40 24.59
CA ASP A 249 -4.54 -2.21 23.87
C ASP A 249 -4.22 -2.27 22.37
N LEU A 250 -3.07 -2.84 22.00
CA LEU A 250 -2.68 -2.96 20.60
C LEU A 250 -3.68 -3.80 19.79
N TYR A 251 -4.12 -4.95 20.32
CA TYR A 251 -5.14 -5.79 19.68
C TYR A 251 -6.50 -5.10 19.68
N LYS A 252 -6.95 -4.57 20.83
CA LYS A 252 -8.25 -3.89 20.99
C LYS A 252 -8.40 -2.67 20.09
N ASP A 253 -7.32 -1.92 19.91
CA ASP A 253 -7.33 -0.71 19.11
C ASP A 253 -7.32 -1.00 17.61
N PHE A 254 -6.65 -2.08 17.17
CA PHE A 254 -6.34 -2.26 15.76
C PHE A 254 -6.97 -3.49 15.11
N TRP A 255 -7.39 -4.53 15.86
CA TRP A 255 -8.12 -5.63 15.26
C TRP A 255 -9.64 -5.39 15.28
N PRO A 256 -10.40 -5.67 14.20
CA PRO A 256 -9.95 -6.21 12.90
C PRO A 256 -9.22 -5.16 12.04
N ALA A 257 -8.28 -5.66 11.21
CA ALA A 257 -7.52 -4.82 10.29
C ALA A 257 -8.45 -4.05 9.37
N SER A 258 -8.18 -2.75 9.20
CA SER A 258 -8.98 -1.85 8.37
C SER A 258 -8.79 -2.12 6.89
N LEU A 259 -7.54 -2.45 6.48
CA LEU A 259 -7.19 -2.65 5.08
C LEU A 259 -5.97 -3.56 4.92
N HIS A 260 -6.15 -4.68 4.23
CA HIS A 260 -5.05 -5.45 3.65
C HIS A 260 -4.84 -5.02 2.20
N VAL A 261 -3.66 -4.45 1.88
CA VAL A 261 -3.24 -4.11 0.51
C VAL A 261 -2.42 -5.26 -0.03
N ILE A 262 -2.85 -5.91 -1.11
CA ILE A 262 -2.21 -7.11 -1.65
C ILE A 262 -2.14 -7.09 -3.18
N GLY A 263 -1.23 -7.88 -3.77
CA GLY A 263 -1.26 -8.18 -5.20
C GLY A 263 -2.42 -9.13 -5.55
N LYS A 264 -2.94 -9.01 -6.76
CA LYS A 264 -4.04 -9.86 -7.26
C LYS A 264 -3.70 -11.36 -7.25
N ASP A 265 -2.44 -11.71 -7.35
CA ASP A 265 -1.91 -13.08 -7.36
C ASP A 265 -2.11 -13.82 -6.04
N ILE A 266 -2.21 -13.09 -4.92
CA ILE A 266 -2.45 -13.66 -3.60
C ILE A 266 -3.86 -13.36 -3.05
N LEU A 267 -4.76 -12.92 -3.94
CA LEU A 267 -6.13 -12.53 -3.55
C LEU A 267 -6.91 -13.69 -2.94
N ARG A 268 -6.80 -14.91 -3.51
CA ARG A 268 -7.49 -16.11 -3.04
C ARG A 268 -7.14 -16.42 -1.58
N PHE A 269 -5.88 -16.28 -1.21
CA PHE A 269 -5.41 -16.55 0.15
C PHE A 269 -5.98 -15.56 1.16
N HIS A 270 -6.04 -14.27 0.83
CA HIS A 270 -6.50 -13.21 1.71
C HIS A 270 -8.03 -13.04 1.75
N ALA A 271 -8.70 -13.37 0.65
CA ALA A 271 -10.14 -13.15 0.53
C ALA A 271 -10.97 -14.42 0.76
N VAL A 272 -10.38 -15.62 0.68
CA VAL A 272 -11.08 -16.91 0.91
C VAL A 272 -10.50 -17.63 2.12
N TYR A 273 -9.21 -18.00 2.10
CA TYR A 273 -8.62 -18.82 3.17
C TYR A 273 -8.55 -18.06 4.50
N TRP A 274 -8.06 -16.83 4.47
CA TRP A 274 -7.92 -16.02 5.68
C TRP A 274 -9.24 -15.79 6.41
N PRO A 275 -10.32 -15.28 5.79
CA PRO A 275 -11.60 -15.13 6.47
C PRO A 275 -12.18 -16.47 6.92
N ALA A 276 -11.96 -17.59 6.20
CA ALA A 276 -12.42 -18.91 6.63
C ALA A 276 -11.71 -19.35 7.92
N PHE A 277 -10.37 -19.22 8.00
CA PHE A 277 -9.61 -19.54 9.22
C PHE A 277 -10.06 -18.69 10.42
N LEU A 278 -10.24 -17.38 10.18
CA LEU A 278 -10.66 -16.45 11.23
C LEU A 278 -12.06 -16.77 11.75
N LEU A 279 -13.03 -16.95 10.86
CA LEU A 279 -14.41 -17.29 11.23
C LEU A 279 -14.49 -18.63 11.97
N ALA A 280 -13.71 -19.65 11.53
CA ALA A 280 -13.60 -20.93 12.21
C ALA A 280 -13.01 -20.79 13.63
N ALA A 281 -12.04 -19.90 13.79
CA ALA A 281 -11.45 -19.57 15.07
C ALA A 281 -12.28 -18.59 15.92
N LYS A 282 -13.46 -18.14 15.45
CA LYS A 282 -14.31 -17.12 16.07
C LYS A 282 -13.57 -15.80 16.28
N ILE A 283 -12.84 -15.37 15.24
CA ILE A 283 -12.15 -14.09 15.14
C ILE A 283 -12.78 -13.31 13.97
N ASP A 284 -13.04 -12.04 14.15
CA ASP A 284 -13.59 -11.20 13.09
C ASP A 284 -12.62 -11.10 11.90
N PRO A 285 -13.08 -11.28 10.65
CA PRO A 285 -12.25 -10.99 9.47
C PRO A 285 -11.86 -9.52 9.35
N PRO A 286 -10.81 -9.19 8.57
CA PRO A 286 -10.47 -7.80 8.27
C PRO A 286 -11.64 -7.08 7.61
N ILE A 287 -11.67 -5.75 7.76
CA ILE A 287 -12.76 -4.93 7.19
C ILE A 287 -12.67 -4.92 5.67
N ARG A 288 -11.44 -4.92 5.12
CA ARG A 288 -11.23 -4.85 3.66
C ARG A 288 -9.95 -5.51 3.20
N VAL A 289 -10.04 -6.14 2.02
CA VAL A 289 -8.92 -6.61 1.21
C VAL A 289 -8.95 -5.84 -0.11
N PHE A 290 -7.86 -5.15 -0.43
CA PHE A 290 -7.69 -4.41 -1.67
C PHE A 290 -6.64 -5.11 -2.55
N GLY A 291 -7.09 -5.70 -3.67
CA GLY A 291 -6.23 -6.40 -4.62
C GLY A 291 -5.79 -5.50 -5.76
N HIS A 292 -4.53 -5.03 -5.74
CA HIS A 292 -3.96 -4.25 -6.83
C HIS A 292 -3.47 -5.15 -7.98
N GLY A 293 -3.35 -4.58 -9.19
CA GLY A 293 -2.81 -5.26 -10.37
C GLY A 293 -1.28 -5.38 -10.35
N TRP A 294 -0.73 -5.99 -11.37
CA TRP A 294 0.72 -6.11 -11.56
C TRP A 294 1.32 -4.85 -12.19
N ILE A 295 2.59 -4.62 -11.90
CA ILE A 295 3.42 -3.67 -12.63
C ILE A 295 4.05 -4.42 -13.80
N LEU A 296 3.78 -3.92 -15.01
CA LEU A 296 4.32 -4.46 -16.26
C LEU A 296 5.43 -3.53 -16.77
N SER A 297 6.40 -4.07 -17.51
CA SER A 297 7.37 -3.29 -18.29
C SER A 297 7.02 -3.40 -19.76
N GLY A 298 6.53 -2.31 -20.35
CA GLY A 298 5.79 -2.41 -21.61
C GLY A 298 4.52 -3.23 -21.39
N ASP A 299 4.19 -4.12 -22.33
CA ASP A 299 3.01 -4.99 -22.25
C ASP A 299 3.28 -6.33 -21.56
N GLU A 300 4.47 -6.51 -20.96
CA GLU A 300 4.91 -7.78 -20.39
C GLU A 300 5.17 -7.70 -18.89
N LYS A 301 4.82 -8.77 -18.17
CA LYS A 301 5.21 -8.92 -16.76
C LYS A 301 6.73 -8.85 -16.63
N MET A 302 7.22 -8.03 -15.68
CA MET A 302 8.65 -7.97 -15.35
C MET A 302 9.16 -9.33 -14.89
N SER A 303 10.24 -9.80 -15.49
CA SER A 303 10.91 -11.03 -15.08
C SER A 303 12.42 -10.96 -15.26
N LYS A 304 13.17 -11.60 -14.36
CA LYS A 304 14.64 -11.67 -14.43
C LYS A 304 15.11 -12.34 -15.72
N SER A 305 14.39 -13.36 -16.19
CA SER A 305 14.72 -14.10 -17.42
C SER A 305 14.54 -13.27 -18.69
N LYS A 306 13.75 -12.20 -18.67
CA LYS A 306 13.51 -11.30 -19.81
C LYS A 306 14.40 -10.05 -19.78
N GLY A 307 15.13 -9.80 -18.68
CA GLY A 307 15.97 -8.62 -18.53
C GLY A 307 15.23 -7.28 -18.49
N ASN A 308 13.88 -7.30 -18.30
CA ASN A 308 13.00 -6.12 -18.33
C ASN A 308 12.61 -5.61 -16.94
N ILE A 309 13.40 -5.94 -15.92
CA ILE A 309 13.14 -5.50 -14.54
C ILE A 309 13.63 -4.08 -14.34
N LEU A 310 12.71 -3.16 -14.03
CA LEU A 310 13.06 -1.86 -13.50
C LEU A 310 13.40 -1.98 -12.00
N ASN A 311 14.64 -1.65 -11.66
CA ASN A 311 15.10 -1.68 -10.27
C ASN A 311 14.63 -0.40 -9.56
N PRO A 312 13.82 -0.49 -8.50
CA PRO A 312 13.33 0.70 -7.80
C PRO A 312 14.46 1.56 -7.21
N LEU A 313 15.57 0.94 -6.78
CA LEU A 313 16.70 1.67 -6.20
C LEU A 313 17.47 2.49 -7.23
N GLU A 314 17.60 1.98 -8.46
CA GLU A 314 18.20 2.74 -9.56
C GLU A 314 17.34 3.95 -9.94
N ILE A 315 16.02 3.79 -9.97
CA ILE A 315 15.10 4.91 -10.23
C ILE A 315 15.19 5.95 -9.10
N ILE A 316 15.22 5.52 -7.84
CA ILE A 316 15.38 6.44 -6.70
C ILE A 316 16.68 7.22 -6.79
N ASN A 317 17.78 6.57 -7.14
CA ASN A 317 19.10 7.22 -7.25
C ASN A 317 19.16 8.24 -8.42
N ASN A 318 18.49 7.95 -9.53
CA ASN A 318 18.55 8.79 -10.73
C ASN A 318 17.52 9.93 -10.72
N TYR A 319 16.33 9.71 -10.16
CA TYR A 319 15.19 10.63 -10.25
C TYR A 319 14.74 11.16 -8.89
N GLY A 320 14.85 10.35 -7.82
CA GLY A 320 14.35 10.66 -6.48
C GLY A 320 13.23 9.73 -6.02
N ILE A 321 13.06 9.67 -4.70
CA ILE A 321 12.02 8.81 -4.11
C ILE A 321 10.62 9.39 -4.28
N ASP A 322 10.44 10.70 -4.13
CA ASP A 322 9.13 11.34 -4.27
C ASP A 322 8.62 11.25 -5.71
N GLU A 323 9.52 11.34 -6.69
CA GLU A 323 9.24 11.18 -8.11
C GLU A 323 8.76 9.76 -8.41
N LEU A 324 9.44 8.73 -7.90
CA LEU A 324 9.01 7.35 -8.05
C LEU A 324 7.64 7.11 -7.39
N ARG A 325 7.45 7.59 -6.16
CA ARG A 325 6.19 7.46 -5.41
C ARG A 325 5.05 8.11 -6.19
N TYR A 326 5.22 9.34 -6.64
CA TYR A 326 4.21 10.07 -7.41
C TYR A 326 3.84 9.32 -8.70
N TYR A 327 4.85 8.92 -9.46
CA TYR A 327 4.67 8.22 -10.72
C TYR A 327 3.87 6.92 -10.57
N LEU A 328 4.27 6.07 -9.62
CA LEU A 328 3.58 4.79 -9.38
C LEU A 328 2.12 5.00 -8.94
N MET A 329 1.84 6.03 -8.15
CA MET A 329 0.50 6.30 -7.65
C MET A 329 -0.41 6.97 -8.68
N LYS A 330 0.17 7.67 -9.66
CA LYS A 330 -0.59 8.36 -10.70
C LYS A 330 -0.83 7.49 -11.94
N GLU A 331 0.24 6.87 -12.47
CA GLU A 331 0.20 6.19 -13.77
C GLU A 331 -0.38 4.78 -13.68
N VAL A 332 -0.20 4.10 -12.55
CA VAL A 332 -0.73 2.76 -12.39
C VAL A 332 -2.17 2.82 -11.89
N SER A 333 -3.09 2.34 -12.70
CA SER A 333 -4.51 2.27 -12.32
C SER A 333 -4.70 1.27 -11.18
N HIS A 334 -5.20 1.75 -10.02
CA HIS A 334 -5.41 0.92 -8.85
C HIS A 334 -6.46 -0.17 -9.12
N GLY A 335 -6.04 -1.45 -8.97
CA GLY A 335 -6.89 -2.63 -9.22
C GLY A 335 -6.76 -3.25 -10.60
N SER A 336 -6.10 -2.60 -11.55
CA SER A 336 -5.75 -3.13 -12.88
C SER A 336 -4.25 -3.24 -13.03
N ASP A 337 -3.79 -4.03 -14.00
CA ASP A 337 -2.37 -4.06 -14.36
C ASP A 337 -1.97 -2.71 -14.97
N GLY A 338 -0.78 -2.23 -14.65
CA GLY A 338 -0.26 -0.97 -15.16
C GLY A 338 1.12 -1.14 -15.79
N SER A 339 1.29 -0.55 -16.98
CA SER A 339 2.57 -0.53 -17.67
C SER A 339 3.38 0.69 -17.25
N ILE A 340 4.66 0.49 -16.96
CA ILE A 340 5.60 1.56 -16.59
C ILE A 340 6.79 1.59 -17.55
N SER A 341 7.32 2.81 -17.77
CA SER A 341 8.52 3.04 -18.57
C SER A 341 9.27 4.28 -18.07
N LEU A 342 10.57 4.37 -18.37
CA LEU A 342 11.35 5.57 -18.02
C LEU A 342 10.79 6.80 -18.71
N LYS A 343 10.38 6.71 -19.96
CA LYS A 343 9.80 7.83 -20.71
C LYS A 343 8.50 8.36 -20.08
N SER A 344 7.61 7.46 -19.62
CA SER A 344 6.37 7.89 -18.95
C SER A 344 6.67 8.47 -17.56
N LEU A 345 7.68 7.95 -16.85
CA LEU A 345 8.17 8.53 -15.59
C LEU A 345 8.66 9.97 -15.80
N GLU A 346 9.54 10.20 -16.77
CA GLU A 346 10.10 11.52 -17.08
C GLU A 346 9.02 12.52 -17.49
N ASN A 347 8.08 12.08 -18.33
CA ASN A 347 6.93 12.91 -18.71
C ASN A 347 6.07 13.29 -17.50
N CYS A 348 5.79 12.33 -16.63
CA CYS A 348 5.01 12.53 -15.41
C CYS A 348 5.69 13.53 -14.45
N ILE A 349 7.00 13.36 -14.23
CA ILE A 349 7.80 14.29 -13.41
C ILE A 349 7.77 15.70 -14.01
N ASN A 350 8.02 15.81 -15.32
CA ASN A 350 8.07 17.11 -15.99
C ASN A 350 6.71 17.81 -15.99
N SER A 351 5.61 17.10 -16.31
CA SER A 351 4.29 17.71 -16.44
C SER A 351 3.70 18.14 -15.11
N ASP A 352 3.70 17.28 -14.13
CA ASP A 352 2.93 17.48 -12.89
C ASP A 352 3.76 18.03 -11.75
N LEU A 353 5.02 17.56 -11.63
CA LEU A 353 5.87 17.94 -10.51
C LEU A 353 6.70 19.18 -10.87
N ALA A 354 7.56 19.13 -11.91
CA ALA A 354 8.47 20.23 -12.21
C ALA A 354 7.74 21.45 -12.79
N ASN A 355 6.95 21.29 -13.87
CA ASN A 355 6.32 22.41 -14.58
C ASN A 355 4.97 22.86 -13.97
N ASN A 356 4.38 22.09 -13.05
CA ASN A 356 3.13 22.47 -12.40
C ASN A 356 3.34 22.80 -10.92
N TYR A 357 3.35 21.81 -10.02
CA TYR A 357 3.43 22.05 -8.58
C TYR A 357 4.74 22.73 -8.16
N GLY A 358 5.88 22.25 -8.63
CA GLY A 358 7.19 22.84 -8.34
C GLY A 358 7.33 24.25 -8.89
N ASN A 359 6.87 24.49 -10.13
CA ASN A 359 6.86 25.82 -10.73
C ASN A 359 5.95 26.79 -9.97
N LEU A 360 4.76 26.35 -9.55
CA LEU A 360 3.87 27.16 -8.73
C LEU A 360 4.55 27.61 -7.44
N CYS A 361 5.14 26.68 -6.71
CA CYS A 361 5.87 26.97 -5.48
C CYS A 361 7.04 27.96 -5.75
N GLN A 362 7.89 27.66 -6.73
CA GLN A 362 9.05 28.46 -7.05
C GLN A 362 8.68 29.90 -7.42
N ARG A 363 7.66 30.08 -8.25
CA ARG A 363 7.20 31.41 -8.69
C ARG A 363 6.67 32.25 -7.53
N VAL A 364 5.80 31.68 -6.71
CA VAL A 364 5.17 32.41 -5.59
C VAL A 364 6.20 32.74 -4.53
N PHE A 365 7.02 31.81 -4.11
CA PHE A 365 8.04 32.01 -3.08
C PHE A 365 9.10 33.01 -3.52
N SER A 366 9.62 32.87 -4.74
CA SER A 366 10.63 33.83 -5.28
C SER A 366 10.07 35.24 -5.41
N PHE A 367 8.81 35.38 -5.84
CA PHE A 367 8.18 36.67 -5.94
C PHE A 367 8.03 37.36 -4.58
N ILE A 368 7.54 36.65 -3.59
CA ILE A 368 7.32 37.14 -2.21
C ILE A 368 8.66 37.50 -1.58
N LYS A 369 9.69 36.68 -1.74
CA LYS A 369 11.05 36.94 -1.28
C LYS A 369 11.60 38.27 -1.83
N ASN A 370 11.50 38.42 -3.14
CA ASN A 370 12.15 39.55 -3.83
C ASN A 370 11.35 40.86 -3.73
N ASN A 371 10.04 40.84 -3.46
CA ASN A 371 9.18 42.01 -3.54
C ASN A 371 8.40 42.32 -2.27
N CYS A 372 8.23 41.36 -1.35
CA CYS A 372 7.37 41.50 -0.15
C CYS A 372 8.13 41.27 1.16
N LYS A 373 9.48 41.26 1.17
CA LYS A 373 10.30 41.03 2.36
C LYS A 373 9.89 39.73 3.12
N ASN A 374 9.58 38.68 2.38
CA ASN A 374 9.09 37.37 2.88
C ASN A 374 7.75 37.42 3.64
N LYS A 375 6.97 38.49 3.51
CA LYS A 375 5.69 38.64 4.23
C LYS A 375 4.56 38.98 3.28
N VAL A 376 3.41 38.39 3.48
CA VAL A 376 2.17 38.73 2.80
C VAL A 376 1.03 38.74 3.79
N LYS A 377 0.05 39.63 3.58
CA LYS A 377 -1.07 39.83 4.47
C LYS A 377 -2.37 39.67 3.71
N LYS A 378 -3.27 38.85 4.23
CA LYS A 378 -4.64 38.72 3.76
C LYS A 378 -5.39 40.02 4.05
N THR A 379 -6.08 40.56 3.05
CA THR A 379 -7.00 41.67 3.26
C THR A 379 -8.45 41.18 3.30
N LYS A 380 -9.40 42.06 3.68
CA LYS A 380 -10.80 41.68 3.82
C LYS A 380 -11.55 41.63 2.47
N ASN A 381 -11.03 42.29 1.44
CA ASN A 381 -11.71 42.50 0.18
C ASN A 381 -11.27 41.43 -0.85
N LEU A 382 -12.09 40.41 -1.03
CA LEU A 382 -11.86 39.39 -2.06
C LEU A 382 -12.48 39.85 -3.39
N SER A 383 -11.73 39.73 -4.48
CA SER A 383 -12.24 39.93 -5.84
C SER A 383 -13.10 38.73 -6.30
N ASN A 384 -13.85 38.92 -7.37
CA ASN A 384 -14.59 37.81 -7.98
C ASN A 384 -13.67 36.66 -8.43
N ALA A 385 -12.45 36.95 -8.87
CA ALA A 385 -11.47 35.94 -9.24
C ALA A 385 -10.96 35.13 -8.02
N ASP A 386 -10.79 35.79 -6.87
CA ASP A 386 -10.42 35.13 -5.61
C ASP A 386 -11.50 34.15 -5.18
N ILE A 387 -12.76 34.61 -5.23
CA ILE A 387 -13.94 33.81 -4.86
C ILE A 387 -14.12 32.62 -5.82
N ASP A 388 -13.91 32.83 -7.11
CA ASP A 388 -13.99 31.78 -8.13
C ASP A 388 -12.94 30.68 -7.90
N LEU A 389 -11.67 31.06 -7.63
CA LEU A 389 -10.61 30.11 -7.28
C LEU A 389 -10.97 29.30 -6.03
N ILE A 390 -11.41 29.96 -4.95
CA ILE A 390 -11.80 29.32 -3.70
C ILE A 390 -12.94 28.30 -3.95
N ASN A 391 -13.95 28.67 -4.69
CA ASN A 391 -15.10 27.81 -4.99
C ASN A 391 -14.69 26.60 -5.83
N LYS A 392 -13.86 26.78 -6.87
CA LYS A 392 -13.36 25.71 -7.72
C LYS A 392 -12.51 24.72 -6.92
N THR A 393 -11.60 25.22 -6.08
CA THR A 393 -10.71 24.37 -5.27
C THR A 393 -11.50 23.64 -4.18
N ASN A 394 -12.47 24.28 -3.53
CA ASN A 394 -13.36 23.61 -2.57
C ASN A 394 -14.20 22.49 -3.22
N ASN A 395 -14.66 22.67 -4.45
CA ASN A 395 -15.36 21.61 -5.18
C ASN A 395 -14.46 20.41 -5.46
N LEU A 396 -13.18 20.63 -5.80
CA LEU A 396 -12.21 19.55 -6.01
C LEU A 396 -11.89 18.79 -4.71
N THR A 397 -11.90 19.47 -3.57
CA THR A 397 -11.56 18.84 -2.27
C THR A 397 -12.74 18.14 -1.59
N LYS A 398 -13.96 18.38 -2.02
CA LYS A 398 -15.20 17.91 -1.36
C LYS A 398 -15.26 16.40 -1.12
N ASN A 399 -14.75 15.60 -2.04
CA ASN A 399 -14.87 14.14 -2.00
C ASN A 399 -13.55 13.42 -1.68
N LEU A 400 -12.47 14.13 -1.35
CA LEU A 400 -11.13 13.54 -1.21
C LEU A 400 -11.05 12.44 -0.14
N ARG A 401 -11.72 12.62 1.02
CA ARG A 401 -11.81 11.56 2.04
C ARG A 401 -12.50 10.32 1.49
N SER A 402 -13.62 10.50 0.78
CA SER A 402 -14.38 9.39 0.17
C SER A 402 -13.59 8.66 -0.92
N GLU A 403 -12.83 9.40 -1.75
CA GLU A 403 -11.96 8.78 -2.76
C GLU A 403 -10.91 7.89 -2.10
N MET A 404 -10.25 8.38 -1.06
CA MET A 404 -9.26 7.60 -0.31
C MET A 404 -9.87 6.43 0.45
N ASP A 405 -11.06 6.58 1.03
CA ASP A 405 -11.80 5.51 1.71
C ASP A 405 -12.25 4.39 0.77
N ASN A 406 -12.45 4.69 -0.50
CA ASN A 406 -12.77 3.72 -1.55
C ASN A 406 -11.54 3.27 -2.38
N GLN A 407 -10.33 3.62 -1.95
CA GLN A 407 -9.06 3.34 -2.61
C GLN A 407 -8.94 3.89 -4.06
N ASN A 408 -9.63 5.01 -4.35
CA ASN A 408 -9.59 5.69 -5.65
C ASN A 408 -8.46 6.73 -5.73
N LEU A 409 -7.22 6.30 -5.55
CA LEU A 409 -6.06 7.18 -5.45
C LEU A 409 -5.81 8.00 -6.74
N ASN A 410 -6.12 7.44 -7.91
CA ASN A 410 -5.98 8.17 -9.17
C ASN A 410 -6.91 9.40 -9.21
N ASN A 411 -8.18 9.26 -8.80
CA ASN A 411 -9.12 10.39 -8.72
C ASN A 411 -8.69 11.42 -7.67
N TYR A 412 -8.20 10.94 -6.53
CA TYR A 412 -7.62 11.79 -5.50
C TYR A 412 -6.50 12.66 -6.06
N LEU A 413 -5.48 12.06 -6.67
CA LEU A 413 -4.33 12.77 -7.24
C LEU A 413 -4.73 13.71 -8.36
N LYS A 414 -5.64 13.28 -9.25
CA LYS A 414 -6.17 14.13 -10.32
C LYS A 414 -6.80 15.39 -9.75
N SER A 415 -7.59 15.28 -8.70
CA SER A 415 -8.22 16.43 -8.04
C SER A 415 -7.18 17.36 -7.42
N VAL A 416 -6.21 16.80 -6.69
CA VAL A 416 -5.15 17.58 -6.02
C VAL A 416 -4.27 18.33 -7.02
N ILE A 417 -3.82 17.66 -8.07
CA ILE A 417 -2.98 18.30 -9.11
C ILE A 417 -3.77 19.38 -9.89
N ASN A 418 -5.08 19.19 -10.06
CA ASN A 418 -5.91 20.20 -10.70
C ASN A 418 -6.01 21.49 -9.87
N ILE A 419 -5.93 21.43 -8.54
CA ILE A 419 -5.82 22.64 -7.70
C ILE A 419 -4.57 23.44 -8.06
N SER A 420 -3.44 22.75 -8.28
CA SER A 420 -2.20 23.41 -8.69
C SER A 420 -2.32 24.08 -10.07
N PHE A 421 -2.96 23.42 -11.05
CA PHE A 421 -3.23 24.04 -12.37
C PHE A 421 -4.11 25.28 -12.26
N LEU A 422 -5.19 25.21 -11.49
CA LEU A 422 -6.10 26.35 -11.27
C LEU A 422 -5.36 27.51 -10.60
N THR A 423 -4.51 27.22 -9.63
CA THR A 423 -3.74 28.27 -8.93
C THR A 423 -2.68 28.91 -9.84
N ASN A 424 -1.99 28.10 -10.67
CA ASN A 424 -1.07 28.65 -11.68
C ASN A 424 -1.79 29.54 -12.68
N LYS A 425 -2.97 29.11 -13.16
CA LYS A 425 -3.81 29.92 -14.07
C LYS A 425 -4.23 31.24 -13.42
N TYR A 426 -4.73 31.17 -12.18
CA TYR A 426 -5.13 32.36 -11.41
C TYR A 426 -4.01 33.39 -11.27
N ILE A 427 -2.78 32.95 -10.93
CA ILE A 427 -1.62 33.84 -10.82
C ILE A 427 -1.27 34.48 -12.18
N ASN A 428 -1.42 33.70 -13.27
CA ASN A 428 -1.16 34.24 -14.62
C ASN A 428 -2.21 35.29 -15.03
N ASP A 429 -3.49 35.02 -14.72
CA ASP A 429 -4.60 35.89 -15.10
C ASP A 429 -4.59 37.21 -14.27
N GLU A 430 -4.26 37.12 -12.97
CA GLU A 430 -4.25 38.27 -12.04
C GLU A 430 -2.95 39.08 -12.03
N GLU A 431 -1.86 38.57 -12.60
CA GLU A 431 -0.60 39.24 -12.82
C GLU A 431 -0.07 40.08 -11.62
N PRO A 432 0.17 39.50 -10.42
CA PRO A 432 0.55 40.26 -9.22
C PRO A 432 1.80 41.10 -9.39
N TRP A 433 2.67 40.73 -10.35
CA TRP A 433 3.89 41.50 -10.68
C TRP A 433 3.62 42.88 -11.25
N LYS A 434 2.45 43.12 -11.89
CA LYS A 434 2.04 44.40 -12.40
C LYS A 434 1.48 45.32 -11.29
N LEU A 435 1.01 44.74 -10.18
CA LEU A 435 0.34 45.48 -9.11
C LEU A 435 1.25 46.05 -8.03
N LYS A 436 2.56 45.90 -8.15
CA LYS A 436 3.56 46.30 -7.14
C LYS A 436 3.49 47.80 -6.74
N LYS A 437 3.14 48.67 -7.65
CA LYS A 437 3.08 50.11 -7.42
C LYS A 437 1.67 50.64 -7.34
N ASP A 438 0.76 50.00 -8.07
CA ASP A 438 -0.58 50.56 -8.31
C ASP A 438 -1.63 49.98 -7.33
N ASN A 439 -1.49 48.73 -6.89
CA ASN A 439 -2.44 48.11 -5.97
C ASN A 439 -1.78 47.00 -5.12
N VAL A 440 -1.00 47.43 -4.14
CA VAL A 440 -0.28 46.52 -3.21
C VAL A 440 -1.24 45.65 -2.39
N GLU A 441 -2.43 46.17 -2.08
CA GLU A 441 -3.46 45.39 -1.33
C GLU A 441 -3.95 44.19 -2.14
N LYS A 442 -4.34 44.43 -3.41
CA LYS A 442 -4.75 43.34 -4.31
C LYS A 442 -3.59 42.35 -4.55
N MET A 443 -2.37 42.84 -4.75
CA MET A 443 -1.20 41.98 -4.89
C MET A 443 -1.01 41.06 -3.68
N ASN A 444 -1.12 41.57 -2.47
CA ASN A 444 -0.98 40.80 -1.25
C ASN A 444 -2.08 39.72 -1.12
N ASN A 445 -3.32 40.04 -1.51
CA ASN A 445 -4.42 39.06 -1.52
C ASN A 445 -4.13 37.90 -2.47
N ILE A 446 -3.71 38.21 -3.71
CA ILE A 446 -3.39 37.19 -4.71
C ILE A 446 -2.29 36.25 -4.19
N LEU A 447 -1.23 36.84 -3.61
CA LEU A 447 -0.09 36.07 -3.09
C LEU A 447 -0.47 35.25 -1.86
N HIS A 448 -1.24 35.83 -0.93
CA HIS A 448 -1.71 35.11 0.26
C HIS A 448 -2.61 33.91 -0.13
N LEU A 449 -3.59 34.13 -1.01
CA LEU A 449 -4.45 33.08 -1.49
C LEU A 449 -3.66 31.97 -2.21
N SER A 450 -2.65 32.35 -3.01
CA SER A 450 -1.75 31.40 -3.67
C SER A 450 -0.95 30.57 -2.66
N LEU A 451 -0.42 31.18 -1.60
CA LEU A 451 0.25 30.45 -0.50
C LEU A 451 -0.72 29.51 0.22
N GLU A 452 -1.96 29.94 0.43
CA GLU A 452 -2.98 29.06 1.06
C GLU A 452 -3.28 27.84 0.20
N GLN A 453 -3.39 28.00 -1.14
CA GLN A 453 -3.55 26.86 -2.04
C GLN A 453 -2.30 25.95 -2.04
N ILE A 454 -1.09 26.52 -2.08
CA ILE A 454 0.17 25.76 -2.00
C ILE A 454 0.21 24.95 -0.70
N ALA A 455 -0.18 25.53 0.44
CA ALA A 455 -0.23 24.82 1.72
C ALA A 455 -1.21 23.65 1.67
N LYS A 456 -2.43 23.86 1.17
CA LYS A 456 -3.45 22.82 0.99
C LYS A 456 -2.96 21.68 0.07
N ILE A 457 -2.40 22.01 -1.09
CA ILE A 457 -1.82 21.06 -2.03
C ILE A 457 -0.70 20.26 -1.36
N SER A 458 0.18 20.92 -0.61
CA SER A 458 1.31 20.27 0.06
C SER A 458 0.86 19.29 1.15
N ILE A 459 -0.18 19.63 1.92
CA ILE A 459 -0.78 18.72 2.91
C ILE A 459 -1.43 17.53 2.20
N LEU A 460 -2.15 17.76 1.10
CA LEU A 460 -2.79 16.70 0.32
C LEU A 460 -1.77 15.80 -0.41
N LEU A 461 -0.67 16.34 -0.89
CA LEU A 461 0.40 15.57 -1.53
C LEU A 461 1.34 14.90 -0.53
N ASN A 462 1.35 15.28 0.75
CA ASN A 462 2.23 14.72 1.77
C ASN A 462 2.19 13.18 1.86
N PRO A 463 1.05 12.50 1.74
CA PRO A 463 1.02 11.04 1.68
C PRO A 463 1.82 10.44 0.52
N VAL A 464 1.89 11.12 -0.60
CA VAL A 464 2.49 10.64 -1.85
C VAL A 464 3.94 11.09 -2.01
N ILE A 465 4.23 12.39 -1.81
CA ILE A 465 5.55 13.01 -1.94
C ILE A 465 5.98 13.68 -0.62
N PRO A 466 6.25 12.89 0.43
CA PRO A 466 6.42 13.40 1.78
C PRO A 466 7.62 14.35 1.95
N LEU A 467 8.73 14.14 1.22
CA LEU A 467 9.92 14.95 1.35
C LEU A 467 9.73 16.35 0.74
N ALA A 468 9.16 16.42 -0.46
CA ALA A 468 8.87 17.71 -1.11
C ALA A 468 7.79 18.49 -0.35
N SER A 469 6.71 17.80 0.06
CA SER A 469 5.65 18.40 0.86
C SER A 469 6.18 18.99 2.18
N LYS A 470 7.04 18.23 2.88
CA LYS A 470 7.68 18.71 4.11
C LYS A 470 8.48 19.99 3.88
N LYS A 471 9.30 20.05 2.83
CA LYS A 471 10.09 21.25 2.49
C LYS A 471 9.21 22.49 2.29
N VAL A 472 8.09 22.34 1.57
CA VAL A 472 7.16 23.46 1.33
C VAL A 472 6.49 23.89 2.62
N LEU A 473 5.99 22.96 3.42
CA LEU A 473 5.29 23.25 4.67
C LEU A 473 6.24 23.85 5.72
N ASP A 474 7.51 23.42 5.77
CA ASP A 474 8.56 24.04 6.59
C ASP A 474 8.83 25.48 6.13
N SER A 475 8.92 25.71 4.81
CA SER A 475 9.14 27.06 4.24
C SER A 475 7.94 27.99 4.45
N LEU A 476 6.73 27.45 4.64
CA LEU A 476 5.53 28.20 5.04
C LEU A 476 5.44 28.41 6.55
N ASN A 477 6.41 27.91 7.33
CA ASN A 477 6.43 27.93 8.79
C ASN A 477 5.19 27.29 9.44
N ILE A 478 4.58 26.27 8.79
CA ILE A 478 3.46 25.53 9.32
C ILE A 478 3.97 24.45 10.29
N LYS A 479 3.51 24.49 11.55
CA LYS A 479 3.86 23.51 12.57
C LYS A 479 3.37 22.11 12.19
N GLU A 480 4.09 21.07 12.59
CA GLU A 480 3.76 19.67 12.23
C GLU A 480 2.34 19.29 12.65
N ASP A 481 1.90 19.65 13.85
CA ASP A 481 0.55 19.37 14.38
C ASP A 481 -0.58 20.01 13.54
N SER A 482 -0.25 21.06 12.78
CA SER A 482 -1.20 21.79 11.93
C SER A 482 -1.23 21.25 10.49
N ARG A 483 -0.38 20.27 10.15
CA ARG A 483 -0.28 19.68 8.80
C ARG A 483 -1.29 18.54 8.61
N ASN A 484 -2.56 18.84 8.87
CA ASN A 484 -3.64 17.86 8.83
C ASN A 484 -4.80 18.32 7.94
N LEU A 485 -5.78 17.45 7.74
CA LEU A 485 -6.90 17.70 6.83
C LEU A 485 -8.03 18.54 7.44
N SER A 486 -7.83 19.21 8.56
CA SER A 486 -8.87 20.05 9.20
C SER A 486 -9.32 21.21 8.31
N PHE A 487 -8.54 21.62 7.33
CA PHE A 487 -8.93 22.64 6.36
C PHE A 487 -10.08 22.18 5.44
N LEU A 488 -10.28 20.87 5.27
CA LEU A 488 -11.44 20.31 4.58
C LEU A 488 -12.75 20.59 5.34
N ASP A 489 -12.63 20.86 6.63
CA ASP A 489 -13.74 21.18 7.55
C ASP A 489 -13.85 22.70 7.77
N GLY A 490 -13.21 23.52 6.94
CA GLY A 490 -13.28 24.97 6.93
C GLY A 490 -12.23 25.74 7.75
N ASN A 491 -11.26 25.05 8.36
CA ASN A 491 -10.19 25.71 9.09
C ASN A 491 -9.17 26.36 8.14
N ALA A 492 -8.59 27.49 8.57
CA ALA A 492 -7.50 28.10 7.82
C ALA A 492 -6.18 27.31 7.97
N VAL A 493 -5.41 27.21 6.88
CA VAL A 493 -4.12 26.51 6.88
C VAL A 493 -2.97 27.44 7.26
N ILE A 494 -3.04 28.70 6.79
CA ILE A 494 -2.01 29.71 7.08
C ILE A 494 -2.63 30.92 7.80
N PRO A 495 -1.87 31.64 8.62
CA PRO A 495 -2.37 32.83 9.31
C PRO A 495 -2.67 33.97 8.34
N SER A 496 -3.47 34.96 8.77
CA SER A 496 -3.78 36.15 7.97
C SER A 496 -2.55 36.98 7.57
N GLU A 497 -1.49 36.93 8.35
CA GLU A 497 -0.15 37.44 8.01
C GLU A 497 0.79 36.24 7.91
N ALA A 498 1.16 35.88 6.70
CA ALA A 498 2.03 34.76 6.40
C ALA A 498 3.48 35.24 6.23
N ASN A 499 4.39 34.58 6.93
CA ASN A 499 5.83 34.71 6.76
C ASN A 499 6.36 33.46 6.08
N ILE A 500 7.24 33.61 5.11
CA ILE A 500 7.85 32.48 4.40
C ILE A 500 9.36 32.46 4.62
N SER A 501 9.94 31.27 4.57
CA SER A 501 11.37 31.01 4.49
C SER A 501 11.77 30.68 3.05
N ASN A 502 13.07 30.58 2.79
CA ASN A 502 13.56 30.18 1.47
C ASN A 502 13.06 28.78 1.11
N LEU A 503 12.70 28.60 -0.15
CA LEU A 503 12.37 27.31 -0.73
C LEU A 503 13.30 27.05 -1.92
N ASP A 504 14.06 25.95 -1.84
CA ASP A 504 14.88 25.47 -2.94
C ASP A 504 14.01 24.81 -4.02
N ILE A 505 14.59 24.62 -5.21
CA ILE A 505 13.92 23.90 -6.31
C ILE A 505 13.51 22.52 -5.82
N LEU A 506 12.21 22.23 -5.86
CA LEU A 506 11.64 20.95 -5.40
C LEU A 506 11.93 19.82 -6.39
N PHE A 507 11.65 20.07 -7.66
CA PHE A 507 11.77 19.09 -8.74
C PHE A 507 12.51 19.71 -9.91
N ARG A 508 13.56 19.04 -10.37
CA ARG A 508 14.30 19.46 -11.57
C ARG A 508 13.60 18.91 -12.81
N LYS A 509 13.56 19.75 -13.85
CA LYS A 509 13.12 19.29 -15.17
C LYS A 509 14.13 18.30 -15.71
N ILE A 510 13.63 17.20 -16.26
CA ILE A 510 14.42 16.16 -16.92
C ILE A 510 14.45 16.51 -18.42
N ASN A 511 15.65 16.57 -18.98
CA ASN A 511 15.89 16.94 -20.39
C ASN A 511 15.80 15.71 -21.30
#